data_f9c81ceae87f42c6625ea3d1261cbb5f
#
_entry.id   f9c81ceae87f42c6625ea3d1261cbb5f
#
_cell.length_a   1.000
_cell.length_b   1.000
_cell.length_c   1.000
_cell.angle_alpha   90.00
_cell.angle_beta   90.00
_cell.angle_gamma   90.00
#
_symmetry.space_group_name_H-M   'P 1'
#
loop_
_entity.id
_entity.type
_entity.pdbx_description
1 polymer ?
#
loop_
_entity_poly.entity_id
_entity_poly.type
_entity_poly.pdbx_seq_one_letter_code
_entity_poly.pdbx_strand_id
1 'polypeptide(L)'
;VTSPAGDGSSGPLAGVRVVELAGIGPAPFAAMLLADLGADVIRVDRPGEPSLPIPLPPQADLLRRGRPSVSLDLKHPDGLATALALVERADVLVEGYRPGVAERLGLGPDDCLARNPRLVYGRMTGWGQDGPLAQSAGHDIGYVAVTGALHAIGRAGGPPQVPVNLVGDFGGGALYLVVGVLAALLEARTSGRGQVIDAAIVDGTAHLSSLVLGLHAAGLWSDRRGTNLLDTGAPFYDVYETSDGGWLAVGPLEPAFYAELLRLLDLTDTAPDRLDPSRWPALRSLLADTFRTRTRDEWTALLEGTDACVAPVLSYSEAPGHPHLAARGTYVEHHGVVQPAPAPRFSRTPTVLGTPPSAPGADTRAALSAWGIDDVDALLTSGAASAPSDGP
;
A
#
# COMPACT_ATOMS: atom_id res chain seq x y z
N VAL A 1 5.00 22.65 -20.25
CA VAL A 1 6.23 22.04 -20.76
C VAL A 1 5.81 20.70 -21.34
N THR A 2 5.79 20.63 -22.67
CA THR A 2 5.48 19.42 -23.44
C THR A 2 6.63 18.43 -23.27
N SER A 3 6.36 17.27 -22.65
CA SER A 3 7.29 16.13 -22.63
C SER A 3 7.42 15.55 -24.05
N PRO A 4 8.62 15.17 -24.49
CA PRO A 4 8.77 14.40 -25.72
C PRO A 4 8.13 13.03 -25.55
N ALA A 5 7.44 12.56 -26.56
CA ALA A 5 6.96 11.20 -26.68
C ALA A 5 8.18 10.26 -26.76
N GLY A 6 8.58 9.70 -25.60
CA GLY A 6 9.52 8.60 -25.49
C GLY A 6 8.74 7.28 -25.36
N ASP A 7 9.35 6.23 -25.75
CA ASP A 7 8.90 4.84 -25.79
C ASP A 7 8.36 4.24 -24.46
N GLY A 8 7.31 4.83 -23.92
CA GLY A 8 6.42 4.23 -22.92
C GLY A 8 6.99 3.90 -21.52
N SER A 9 8.28 3.77 -21.30
CA SER A 9 8.87 3.41 -20.01
C SER A 9 9.63 4.57 -19.37
N SER A 10 8.93 5.39 -18.57
CA SER A 10 9.57 6.38 -17.70
C SER A 10 9.50 5.91 -16.26
N GLY A 11 10.58 6.10 -15.53
CA GLY A 11 10.65 5.71 -14.11
C GLY A 11 11.98 5.04 -13.76
N PRO A 12 12.28 4.90 -12.47
CA PRO A 12 13.53 4.30 -12.01
C PRO A 12 13.66 2.79 -12.30
N LEU A 13 12.54 2.10 -12.57
CA LEU A 13 12.50 0.68 -12.91
C LEU A 13 12.31 0.42 -14.41
N ALA A 14 12.51 1.43 -15.27
CA ALA A 14 12.45 1.23 -16.72
C ALA A 14 13.39 0.09 -17.14
N GLY A 15 12.86 -0.86 -17.91
CA GLY A 15 13.56 -2.08 -18.35
C GLY A 15 13.52 -3.25 -17.37
N VAL A 16 12.93 -3.11 -16.18
CA VAL A 16 12.64 -4.24 -15.28
C VAL A 16 11.32 -4.88 -15.70
N ARG A 17 11.32 -6.20 -15.87
CA ARG A 17 10.14 -6.99 -16.27
C ARG A 17 9.61 -7.81 -15.10
N VAL A 18 8.32 -7.71 -14.84
CA VAL A 18 7.66 -8.34 -13.69
C VAL A 18 6.48 -9.19 -14.15
N VAL A 19 6.42 -10.42 -13.70
CA VAL A 19 5.24 -11.28 -13.81
C VAL A 19 4.49 -11.25 -12.48
N GLU A 20 3.23 -10.84 -12.50
CA GLU A 20 2.32 -10.92 -11.35
C GLU A 20 1.36 -12.09 -11.55
N LEU A 21 1.35 -13.06 -10.63
CA LEU A 21 0.26 -14.03 -10.55
C LEU A 21 -0.90 -13.39 -9.80
N ALA A 22 -2.07 -13.38 -10.43
CA ALA A 22 -3.25 -12.68 -9.92
C ALA A 22 -3.62 -13.10 -8.49
N GLY A 23 -3.84 -12.12 -7.65
CA GLY A 23 -4.24 -12.25 -6.26
C GLY A 23 -5.09 -11.07 -5.82
N ILE A 24 -5.26 -10.93 -4.50
CA ILE A 24 -5.99 -9.83 -3.84
C ILE A 24 -5.08 -9.16 -2.80
N GLY A 25 -5.44 -7.93 -2.41
CA GLY A 25 -4.78 -7.22 -1.30
C GLY A 25 -3.35 -6.76 -1.62
N PRO A 26 -2.35 -7.18 -0.83
CA PRO A 26 -1.00 -6.60 -0.85
C PRO A 26 -0.19 -6.92 -2.11
N ALA A 27 -0.31 -8.12 -2.71
CA ALA A 27 0.45 -8.45 -3.91
C ALA A 27 0.08 -7.57 -5.12
N PRO A 28 -1.21 -7.35 -5.45
CA PRO A 28 -1.60 -6.38 -6.47
C PRO A 28 -1.14 -4.94 -6.17
N PHE A 29 -1.15 -4.50 -4.92
CA PHE A 29 -0.64 -3.19 -4.55
C PHE A 29 0.86 -3.08 -4.80
N ALA A 30 1.64 -4.10 -4.42
CA ALA A 30 3.07 -4.15 -4.68
C ALA A 30 3.39 -4.11 -6.18
N ALA A 31 2.66 -4.91 -6.99
CA ALA A 31 2.82 -4.92 -8.44
C ALA A 31 2.40 -3.59 -9.09
N MET A 32 1.32 -2.94 -8.59
CA MET A 32 0.95 -1.58 -8.99
C MET A 32 2.07 -0.58 -8.72
N LEU A 33 2.67 -0.64 -7.54
CA LEU A 33 3.76 0.27 -7.18
C LEU A 33 4.99 0.05 -8.06
N LEU A 34 5.34 -1.21 -8.39
CA LEU A 34 6.42 -1.51 -9.34
C LEU A 34 6.12 -0.96 -10.73
N ALA A 35 4.88 -1.08 -11.21
CA ALA A 35 4.43 -0.48 -12.48
C ALA A 35 4.47 1.06 -12.44
N ASP A 36 3.98 1.68 -11.37
CA ASP A 36 4.06 3.14 -11.16
C ASP A 36 5.52 3.63 -11.16
N LEU A 37 6.48 2.79 -10.72
CA LEU A 37 7.91 3.06 -10.78
C LEU A 37 8.53 2.81 -12.17
N GLY A 38 7.76 2.36 -13.15
CA GLY A 38 8.18 2.20 -14.54
C GLY A 38 8.58 0.78 -14.94
N ALA A 39 8.34 -0.23 -14.12
CA ALA A 39 8.53 -1.62 -14.52
C ALA A 39 7.49 -2.04 -15.59
N ASP A 40 7.91 -2.89 -16.53
CA ASP A 40 7.01 -3.60 -17.46
C ASP A 40 6.39 -4.79 -16.72
N VAL A 41 5.15 -4.63 -16.25
CA VAL A 41 4.47 -5.64 -15.44
C VAL A 41 3.35 -6.30 -16.24
N ILE A 42 3.40 -7.62 -16.37
CA ILE A 42 2.30 -8.43 -16.92
C ILE A 42 1.59 -9.17 -15.80
N ARG A 43 0.25 -9.05 -15.76
CA ARG A 43 -0.59 -9.73 -14.79
C ARG A 43 -1.21 -10.99 -15.42
N VAL A 44 -0.98 -12.14 -14.80
CA VAL A 44 -1.56 -13.43 -15.20
C VAL A 44 -2.79 -13.71 -14.36
N ASP A 45 -3.95 -13.52 -14.95
CA ASP A 45 -5.25 -13.87 -14.37
C ASP A 45 -5.63 -15.31 -14.75
N ARG A 46 -6.46 -15.96 -13.94
CA ARG A 46 -7.06 -17.24 -14.27
C ARG A 46 -8.28 -17.03 -15.19
N PRO A 47 -8.64 -17.99 -16.05
CA PRO A 47 -9.90 -17.95 -16.78
C PRO A 47 -11.11 -17.90 -15.86
N GLY A 48 -12.17 -17.20 -16.29
CA GLY A 48 -13.43 -17.06 -15.57
C GLY A 48 -13.52 -15.81 -14.71
N GLU A 49 -14.68 -15.59 -14.12
CA GLU A 49 -14.97 -14.43 -13.28
C GLU A 49 -14.19 -14.47 -11.97
N PRO A 50 -13.55 -13.39 -11.59
CA PRO A 50 -12.88 -13.30 -10.29
C PRO A 50 -13.92 -13.31 -9.16
N SER A 51 -13.77 -14.20 -8.20
CA SER A 51 -14.58 -14.21 -6.98
C SER A 51 -14.00 -13.19 -5.99
N LEU A 52 -14.34 -11.91 -6.15
CA LEU A 52 -13.95 -10.86 -5.22
C LEU A 52 -15.08 -10.62 -4.21
N PRO A 53 -14.74 -10.35 -2.93
CA PRO A 53 -15.75 -10.02 -1.91
C PRO A 53 -16.44 -8.67 -2.17
N ILE A 54 -15.80 -7.78 -2.93
CA ILE A 54 -16.33 -6.46 -3.32
C ILE A 54 -16.33 -6.40 -4.85
N PRO A 55 -17.49 -6.37 -5.50
CA PRO A 55 -17.58 -6.23 -6.95
C PRO A 55 -17.26 -4.79 -7.36
N LEU A 56 -16.01 -4.54 -7.73
CA LEU A 56 -15.58 -3.25 -8.27
C LEU A 56 -15.75 -3.25 -9.79
N PRO A 57 -16.32 -2.17 -10.38
CA PRO A 57 -16.21 -1.98 -11.83
C PRO A 57 -14.72 -1.90 -12.22
N PRO A 58 -14.31 -2.49 -13.36
CA PRO A 58 -12.89 -2.59 -13.72
C PRO A 58 -12.13 -1.27 -13.60
N GLN A 59 -12.71 -0.16 -14.05
CA GLN A 59 -12.09 1.17 -14.01
C GLN A 59 -11.85 1.71 -12.59
N ALA A 60 -12.54 1.18 -11.57
CA ALA A 60 -12.39 1.56 -10.17
C ALA A 60 -11.43 0.64 -9.38
N ASP A 61 -11.00 -0.47 -9.97
CA ASP A 61 -10.01 -1.37 -9.35
C ASP A 61 -8.59 -0.82 -9.56
N LEU A 62 -8.30 0.29 -8.89
CA LEU A 62 -7.04 1.03 -9.04
C LEU A 62 -5.80 0.20 -8.78
N LEU A 63 -5.93 -0.87 -7.98
CA LEU A 63 -4.80 -1.77 -7.72
C LEU A 63 -4.35 -2.55 -8.97
N ARG A 64 -5.11 -2.50 -10.06
CA ARG A 64 -4.78 -3.16 -11.34
C ARG A 64 -4.21 -2.21 -12.39
N ARG A 65 -4.14 -0.90 -12.11
CA ARG A 65 -3.63 0.09 -13.07
C ARG A 65 -2.19 -0.17 -13.51
N GLY A 66 -1.85 0.28 -14.70
CA GLY A 66 -0.49 0.21 -15.24
C GLY A 66 -0.03 -1.17 -15.67
N ARG A 67 -0.94 -2.14 -15.76
CA ARG A 67 -0.59 -3.52 -16.08
C ARG A 67 -1.58 -4.13 -17.07
N PRO A 68 -1.11 -4.66 -18.20
CA PRO A 68 -1.93 -5.51 -19.05
C PRO A 68 -2.28 -6.81 -18.32
N SER A 69 -3.51 -7.28 -18.55
CA SER A 69 -4.02 -8.54 -18.01
C SER A 69 -4.08 -9.61 -19.09
N VAL A 70 -3.43 -10.73 -18.82
CA VAL A 70 -3.52 -11.95 -19.63
C VAL A 70 -4.24 -13.05 -18.86
N SER A 71 -5.05 -13.85 -19.52
CA SER A 71 -5.76 -14.97 -18.91
C SER A 71 -5.14 -16.29 -19.36
N LEU A 72 -4.53 -17.03 -18.41
CA LEU A 72 -3.93 -18.34 -18.64
C LEU A 72 -4.53 -19.39 -17.71
N ASP A 73 -4.90 -20.53 -18.26
CA ASP A 73 -5.21 -21.72 -17.45
C ASP A 73 -3.92 -22.44 -17.03
N LEU A 74 -3.46 -22.14 -15.82
CA LEU A 74 -2.24 -22.74 -15.27
C LEU A 74 -2.36 -24.26 -14.99
N LYS A 75 -3.54 -24.86 -15.14
CA LYS A 75 -3.74 -26.30 -15.08
C LYS A 75 -3.62 -26.96 -16.47
N HIS A 76 -3.73 -26.18 -17.54
CA HIS A 76 -3.49 -26.65 -18.89
C HIS A 76 -1.98 -26.70 -19.15
N PRO A 77 -1.41 -27.78 -19.73
CA PRO A 77 0.02 -27.88 -19.97
C PRO A 77 0.61 -26.69 -20.73
N ASP A 78 -0.06 -26.22 -21.79
CA ASP A 78 0.42 -25.08 -22.58
C ASP A 78 0.27 -23.74 -21.84
N GLY A 79 -0.75 -23.61 -20.96
CA GLY A 79 -0.89 -22.43 -20.11
C GLY A 79 0.23 -22.32 -19.09
N LEU A 80 0.60 -23.44 -18.45
CA LEU A 80 1.77 -23.51 -17.55
C LEU A 80 3.06 -23.25 -18.32
N ALA A 81 3.25 -23.88 -19.50
CA ALA A 81 4.44 -23.65 -20.31
C ALA A 81 4.59 -22.18 -20.71
N THR A 82 3.48 -21.51 -21.04
CA THR A 82 3.44 -20.08 -21.34
C THR A 82 3.82 -19.24 -20.13
N ALA A 83 3.28 -19.55 -18.95
CA ALA A 83 3.65 -18.84 -17.72
C ALA A 83 5.15 -19.00 -17.40
N LEU A 84 5.71 -20.19 -17.55
CA LEU A 84 7.16 -20.43 -17.40
C LEU A 84 7.98 -19.69 -18.46
N ALA A 85 7.49 -19.57 -19.68
CA ALA A 85 8.14 -18.78 -20.73
C ALA A 85 8.14 -17.27 -20.44
N LEU A 86 7.12 -16.76 -19.76
CA LEU A 86 7.11 -15.40 -19.22
C LEU A 86 8.16 -15.24 -18.11
N VAL A 87 8.25 -16.21 -17.19
CA VAL A 87 9.25 -16.24 -16.11
C VAL A 87 10.68 -16.22 -16.64
N GLU A 88 10.98 -16.93 -17.72
CA GLU A 88 12.30 -16.92 -18.37
C GLU A 88 12.73 -15.53 -18.85
N ARG A 89 11.75 -14.65 -19.12
CA ARG A 89 11.94 -13.29 -19.62
C ARG A 89 11.82 -12.22 -18.54
N ALA A 90 11.45 -12.62 -17.32
CA ALA A 90 11.20 -11.70 -16.22
C ALA A 90 12.43 -11.51 -15.33
N ASP A 91 12.53 -10.35 -14.70
CA ASP A 91 13.45 -10.10 -13.59
C ASP A 91 12.82 -10.46 -12.24
N VAL A 92 11.49 -10.35 -12.16
CA VAL A 92 10.72 -10.54 -10.92
C VAL A 92 9.46 -11.36 -11.21
N LEU A 93 9.14 -12.28 -10.32
CA LEU A 93 7.80 -12.88 -10.21
C LEU A 93 7.23 -12.52 -8.84
N VAL A 94 5.97 -12.09 -8.82
CA VAL A 94 5.21 -11.82 -7.59
C VAL A 94 4.00 -12.74 -7.53
N GLU A 95 3.84 -13.44 -6.39
CA GLU A 95 2.65 -14.24 -6.11
C GLU A 95 2.13 -13.98 -4.70
N GLY A 96 0.83 -14.21 -4.48
CA GLY A 96 0.15 -14.04 -3.19
C GLY A 96 -0.67 -15.27 -2.80
N TYR A 97 -0.23 -16.46 -3.17
CA TYR A 97 -0.91 -17.70 -2.84
C TYR A 97 -0.53 -18.22 -1.45
N ARG A 98 -1.35 -19.11 -0.91
CA ARG A 98 -0.96 -19.86 0.28
C ARG A 98 0.24 -20.77 -0.02
N PRO A 99 1.13 -21.00 0.97
CA PRO A 99 2.28 -21.87 0.78
C PRO A 99 1.94 -23.20 0.13
N GLY A 100 2.73 -23.63 -0.85
CA GLY A 100 2.54 -24.87 -1.60
C GLY A 100 1.55 -24.78 -2.76
N VAL A 101 0.84 -23.67 -2.98
CA VAL A 101 -0.09 -23.54 -4.13
C VAL A 101 0.69 -23.32 -5.42
N ALA A 102 1.66 -22.42 -5.44
CA ALA A 102 2.51 -22.18 -6.60
C ALA A 102 3.29 -23.43 -6.99
N GLU A 103 3.81 -24.18 -6.02
CA GLU A 103 4.51 -25.44 -6.23
C GLU A 103 3.61 -26.49 -6.88
N ARG A 104 2.38 -26.64 -6.42
CA ARG A 104 1.42 -27.58 -7.04
C ARG A 104 1.01 -27.20 -8.46
N LEU A 105 1.13 -25.92 -8.81
CA LEU A 105 0.90 -25.41 -10.16
C LEU A 105 2.13 -25.56 -11.08
N GLY A 106 3.29 -25.99 -10.56
CA GLY A 106 4.55 -26.03 -11.30
C GLY A 106 5.19 -24.65 -11.52
N LEU A 107 4.83 -23.69 -10.70
CA LEU A 107 5.34 -22.31 -10.68
C LEU A 107 6.00 -21.99 -9.33
N GLY A 108 6.40 -23.02 -8.58
CA GLY A 108 7.14 -22.83 -7.33
C GLY A 108 8.52 -22.22 -7.55
N PRO A 109 9.18 -21.75 -6.47
CA PRO A 109 10.50 -21.15 -6.56
C PRO A 109 11.53 -22.03 -7.27
N ASP A 110 11.56 -23.33 -6.98
CA ASP A 110 12.52 -24.26 -7.58
C ASP A 110 12.29 -24.41 -9.09
N ASP A 111 11.04 -24.52 -9.54
CA ASP A 111 10.68 -24.62 -10.95
C ASP A 111 11.08 -23.34 -11.70
N CYS A 112 10.76 -22.18 -11.12
CA CYS A 112 11.05 -20.88 -11.72
C CYS A 112 12.53 -20.56 -11.76
N LEU A 113 13.27 -20.81 -10.67
CA LEU A 113 14.70 -20.56 -10.58
C LEU A 113 15.53 -21.52 -11.44
N ALA A 114 15.02 -22.75 -11.68
CA ALA A 114 15.64 -23.67 -12.63
C ALA A 114 15.56 -23.14 -14.08
N ARG A 115 14.51 -22.39 -14.43
CA ARG A 115 14.33 -21.73 -15.72
C ARG A 115 15.09 -20.41 -15.83
N ASN A 116 15.06 -19.62 -14.76
CA ASN A 116 15.70 -18.33 -14.71
C ASN A 116 16.44 -18.17 -13.37
N PRO A 117 17.72 -18.54 -13.30
CA PRO A 117 18.54 -18.45 -12.08
C PRO A 117 18.74 -17.02 -11.55
N ARG A 118 18.36 -16.00 -12.32
CA ARG A 118 18.45 -14.59 -11.94
C ARG A 118 17.14 -14.03 -11.39
N LEU A 119 16.07 -14.80 -11.44
CA LEU A 119 14.73 -14.38 -11.05
C LEU A 119 14.68 -13.99 -9.57
N VAL A 120 14.11 -12.85 -9.28
CA VAL A 120 13.68 -12.47 -7.93
C VAL A 120 12.25 -12.97 -7.73
N TYR A 121 12.06 -13.92 -6.82
CA TYR A 121 10.77 -14.55 -6.57
C TYR A 121 10.13 -13.98 -5.29
N GLY A 122 9.14 -13.11 -5.42
CA GLY A 122 8.44 -12.46 -4.31
C GLY A 122 7.18 -13.21 -3.89
N ARG A 123 7.17 -13.70 -2.64
CA ARG A 123 6.03 -14.40 -2.01
C ARG A 123 5.36 -13.49 -0.99
N MET A 124 4.11 -13.14 -1.23
CA MET A 124 3.32 -12.28 -0.36
C MET A 124 2.28 -13.09 0.41
N THR A 125 2.43 -13.18 1.72
CA THR A 125 1.47 -13.91 2.56
C THR A 125 1.10 -13.12 3.81
N GLY A 126 0.05 -13.54 4.51
CA GLY A 126 -0.30 -12.97 5.80
C GLY A 126 0.58 -13.49 6.93
N TRP A 127 0.81 -14.82 6.95
CA TRP A 127 1.46 -15.53 8.06
C TRP A 127 2.92 -15.94 7.81
N GLY A 128 3.45 -15.77 6.60
CA GLY A 128 4.75 -16.30 6.18
C GLY A 128 4.64 -17.68 5.54
N GLN A 129 5.77 -18.16 5.02
CA GLN A 129 5.86 -19.49 4.39
C GLN A 129 5.90 -20.63 5.43
N ASP A 130 6.35 -20.32 6.64
CA ASP A 130 6.56 -21.25 7.74
C ASP A 130 5.70 -20.87 8.97
N GLY A 131 5.69 -21.74 9.96
CA GLY A 131 5.00 -21.53 11.22
C GLY A 131 3.60 -22.15 11.27
N PRO A 132 3.01 -22.21 12.47
CA PRO A 132 1.78 -22.99 12.71
C PRO A 132 0.55 -22.42 11.99
N LEU A 133 0.57 -21.15 11.60
CA LEU A 133 -0.54 -20.48 10.90
C LEU A 133 -0.32 -20.34 9.39
N ALA A 134 0.81 -20.76 8.83
CA ALA A 134 1.15 -20.59 7.44
C ALA A 134 0.07 -21.07 6.46
N GLN A 135 -0.64 -22.15 6.79
CA GLN A 135 -1.74 -22.69 5.98
C GLN A 135 -3.13 -22.14 6.37
N SER A 136 -3.22 -21.30 7.40
CA SER A 136 -4.49 -20.79 7.88
C SER A 136 -5.00 -19.64 7.02
N ALA A 137 -6.33 -19.55 6.88
CA ALA A 137 -6.95 -18.37 6.30
C ALA A 137 -6.79 -17.17 7.23
N GLY A 138 -6.69 -15.99 6.65
CA GLY A 138 -6.66 -14.74 7.39
C GLY A 138 -6.83 -13.55 6.45
N HIS A 139 -7.09 -12.40 7.03
CA HIS A 139 -7.14 -11.10 6.38
C HIS A 139 -6.41 -10.07 7.25
N ASP A 140 -6.17 -8.89 6.71
CA ASP A 140 -5.44 -7.77 7.32
C ASP A 140 -5.63 -7.67 8.85
N ILE A 141 -6.88 -7.52 9.28
CA ILE A 141 -7.22 -7.33 10.70
C ILE A 141 -6.66 -8.45 11.61
N GLY A 142 -6.65 -9.69 11.13
CA GLY A 142 -6.13 -10.83 11.87
C GLY A 142 -4.61 -10.77 11.99
N TYR A 143 -3.93 -10.41 10.92
CA TYR A 143 -2.47 -10.28 10.90
C TYR A 143 -2.00 -9.13 11.80
N VAL A 144 -2.65 -7.95 11.69
CA VAL A 144 -2.36 -6.79 12.54
C VAL A 144 -2.68 -7.07 14.01
N ALA A 145 -3.71 -7.88 14.30
CA ALA A 145 -4.13 -8.18 15.67
C ALA A 145 -3.06 -8.95 16.47
N VAL A 146 -2.44 -9.97 15.87
CA VAL A 146 -1.48 -10.83 16.58
C VAL A 146 -0.12 -10.17 16.80
N THR A 147 0.20 -9.09 16.07
CA THR A 147 1.46 -8.34 16.23
C THR A 147 1.44 -7.36 17.41
N GLY A 148 0.27 -7.12 18.01
CA GLY A 148 0.07 -6.08 19.02
C GLY A 148 -0.28 -4.70 18.44
N ALA A 149 -0.06 -4.45 17.16
CA ALA A 149 -0.33 -3.15 16.53
C ALA A 149 -1.81 -2.75 16.63
N LEU A 150 -2.73 -3.69 16.37
CA LEU A 150 -4.16 -3.40 16.52
C LEU A 150 -4.55 -3.05 17.96
N HIS A 151 -3.91 -3.71 18.96
CA HIS A 151 -4.16 -3.40 20.35
C HIS A 151 -3.83 -1.94 20.70
N ALA A 152 -2.77 -1.39 20.11
CA ALA A 152 -2.32 -0.02 20.39
C ALA A 152 -3.21 1.05 19.74
N ILE A 153 -4.00 0.72 18.72
CA ILE A 153 -4.80 1.70 17.95
C ILE A 153 -6.21 1.82 18.54
N GLY A 154 -6.61 3.05 18.93
CA GLY A 154 -7.96 3.37 19.39
C GLY A 154 -7.98 4.21 20.66
N ARG A 155 -9.18 4.52 21.13
CA ARG A 155 -9.44 5.38 22.31
C ARG A 155 -9.38 4.61 23.62
N ALA A 156 -9.04 5.33 24.72
CA ALA A 156 -9.11 4.81 26.06
C ALA A 156 -10.51 4.30 26.39
N GLY A 157 -10.61 3.08 26.98
CA GLY A 157 -11.86 2.46 27.37
C GLY A 157 -12.72 1.90 26.24
N GLY A 158 -12.34 2.14 24.98
CA GLY A 158 -13.02 1.59 23.81
C GLY A 158 -12.35 0.31 23.26
N PRO A 159 -12.97 -0.36 22.29
CA PRO A 159 -12.33 -1.46 21.55
C PRO A 159 -11.16 -0.96 20.69
N PRO A 160 -10.22 -1.85 20.28
CA PRO A 160 -9.26 -1.52 19.23
C PRO A 160 -9.96 -1.02 17.97
N GLN A 161 -9.37 -0.03 17.30
CA GLN A 161 -9.90 0.54 16.06
C GLN A 161 -9.16 -0.04 14.86
N VAL A 162 -9.93 -0.55 13.90
CA VAL A 162 -9.36 -1.13 12.66
C VAL A 162 -8.79 -0.02 11.77
N PRO A 163 -7.49 -0.05 11.43
CA PRO A 163 -6.86 1.00 10.60
C PRO A 163 -7.10 0.78 9.09
N VAL A 164 -8.28 0.29 8.71
CA VAL A 164 -8.57 -0.20 7.37
C VAL A 164 -7.60 -1.34 7.03
N ASN A 165 -7.05 -1.41 5.83
CA ASN A 165 -5.94 -2.33 5.46
C ASN A 165 -4.63 -1.59 5.14
N LEU A 166 -4.49 -0.37 5.68
CA LEU A 166 -3.33 0.49 5.41
C LEU A 166 -2.08 0.01 6.15
N VAL A 167 -2.24 -0.48 7.39
CA VAL A 167 -1.12 -0.87 8.25
C VAL A 167 -0.65 -2.29 7.95
N GLY A 168 -1.54 -3.25 7.80
CA GLY A 168 -1.20 -4.64 7.52
C GLY A 168 -0.89 -4.87 6.04
N ASP A 169 -1.92 -4.99 5.20
CA ASP A 169 -1.77 -5.36 3.78
C ASP A 169 -0.78 -4.45 3.04
N PHE A 170 -0.91 -3.13 3.20
CA PHE A 170 -0.11 -2.19 2.42
C PHE A 170 1.19 -1.81 3.12
N GLY A 171 1.13 -1.35 4.38
CA GLY A 171 2.31 -0.95 5.14
C GLY A 171 3.25 -2.11 5.47
N GLY A 172 2.74 -3.12 6.17
CA GLY A 172 3.49 -4.28 6.63
C GLY A 172 3.74 -5.34 5.54
N GLY A 173 2.84 -5.46 4.57
CA GLY A 173 2.92 -6.45 3.49
C GLY A 173 3.55 -5.89 2.22
N ALA A 174 2.77 -5.16 1.44
CA ALA A 174 3.15 -4.77 0.08
C ALA A 174 4.42 -3.93 0.00
N LEU A 175 4.58 -2.93 0.88
CA LEU A 175 5.80 -2.10 0.89
C LEU A 175 7.03 -2.91 1.27
N TYR A 176 6.92 -3.87 2.21
CA TYR A 176 8.04 -4.76 2.54
C TYR A 176 8.39 -5.70 1.39
N LEU A 177 7.38 -6.22 0.65
CA LEU A 177 7.63 -6.98 -0.57
C LEU A 177 8.39 -6.14 -1.60
N VAL A 178 7.96 -4.89 -1.85
CA VAL A 178 8.64 -4.00 -2.80
C VAL A 178 10.07 -3.69 -2.36
N VAL A 179 10.31 -3.40 -1.08
CA VAL A 179 11.66 -3.22 -0.54
C VAL A 179 12.52 -4.47 -0.74
N GLY A 180 11.98 -5.65 -0.45
CA GLY A 180 12.64 -6.93 -0.68
C GLY A 180 12.99 -7.15 -2.16
N VAL A 181 12.05 -6.89 -3.07
CA VAL A 181 12.26 -6.98 -4.52
C VAL A 181 13.38 -6.05 -4.99
N LEU A 182 13.35 -4.78 -4.57
CA LEU A 182 14.36 -3.80 -4.95
C LEU A 182 15.76 -4.18 -4.42
N ALA A 183 15.85 -4.65 -3.18
CA ALA A 183 17.08 -5.12 -2.56
C ALA A 183 17.64 -6.35 -3.30
N ALA A 184 16.76 -7.32 -3.61
CA ALA A 184 17.15 -8.54 -4.32
C ALA A 184 17.58 -8.27 -5.78
N LEU A 185 16.89 -7.35 -6.48
CA LEU A 185 17.30 -6.91 -7.81
C LEU A 185 18.68 -6.24 -7.79
N LEU A 186 18.96 -5.42 -6.78
CA LEU A 186 20.25 -4.77 -6.61
C LEU A 186 21.36 -5.80 -6.32
N GLU A 187 21.08 -6.78 -5.48
CA GLU A 187 22.00 -7.89 -5.18
C GLU A 187 22.25 -8.74 -6.43
N ALA A 188 21.21 -9.13 -7.16
CA ALA A 188 21.29 -9.95 -8.36
C ALA A 188 22.08 -9.29 -9.51
N ARG A 189 22.14 -7.96 -9.56
CA ARG A 189 23.03 -7.24 -10.50
C ARG A 189 24.51 -7.49 -10.22
N THR A 190 24.85 -7.76 -8.96
CA THR A 190 26.22 -8.02 -8.53
C THR A 190 26.57 -9.51 -8.58
N SER A 191 25.71 -10.35 -8.02
CA SER A 191 25.95 -11.81 -7.93
C SER A 191 25.63 -12.57 -9.21
N GLY A 192 24.74 -12.02 -10.04
CA GLY A 192 24.17 -12.71 -11.19
C GLY A 192 23.10 -13.77 -10.81
N ARG A 193 22.65 -13.81 -9.56
CA ARG A 193 21.72 -14.81 -9.03
C ARG A 193 20.49 -14.13 -8.42
N GLY A 194 19.33 -14.68 -8.71
CA GLY A 194 18.08 -14.30 -8.03
C GLY A 194 17.92 -15.01 -6.68
N GLN A 195 16.83 -14.71 -6.00
CA GLN A 195 16.50 -15.30 -4.71
C GLN A 195 15.00 -15.24 -4.43
N VAL A 196 14.56 -16.01 -3.44
CA VAL A 196 13.18 -16.00 -2.94
C VAL A 196 13.08 -14.97 -1.81
N ILE A 197 12.00 -14.21 -1.81
CA ILE A 197 11.62 -13.27 -0.75
C ILE A 197 10.34 -13.80 -0.11
N ASP A 198 10.37 -14.10 1.17
CA ASP A 198 9.18 -14.34 1.98
C ASP A 198 8.79 -13.00 2.64
N ALA A 199 7.73 -12.39 2.15
CA ALA A 199 7.18 -11.15 2.69
C ALA A 199 5.87 -11.47 3.42
N ALA A 200 5.95 -11.55 4.75
CA ALA A 200 4.80 -11.81 5.60
C ALA A 200 4.25 -10.50 6.19
N ILE A 201 2.92 -10.32 6.14
CA ILE A 201 2.26 -9.14 6.71
C ILE A 201 2.55 -9.04 8.22
N VAL A 202 2.54 -10.17 8.93
CA VAL A 202 2.83 -10.20 10.38
C VAL A 202 4.24 -9.69 10.69
N ASP A 203 5.24 -10.06 9.89
CA ASP A 203 6.62 -9.66 10.12
C ASP A 203 6.81 -8.16 9.86
N GLY A 204 6.30 -7.67 8.73
CA GLY A 204 6.40 -6.25 8.40
C GLY A 204 5.60 -5.37 9.37
N THR A 205 4.40 -5.79 9.78
CA THR A 205 3.61 -5.06 10.79
C THR A 205 4.30 -5.02 12.14
N ALA A 206 4.91 -6.13 12.57
CA ALA A 206 5.72 -6.16 13.79
C ALA A 206 6.92 -5.22 13.68
N HIS A 207 7.61 -5.22 12.53
CA HIS A 207 8.75 -4.33 12.29
C HIS A 207 8.36 -2.85 12.29
N LEU A 208 7.19 -2.48 11.73
CA LEU A 208 6.64 -1.11 11.83
C LEU A 208 6.43 -0.66 13.28
N SER A 209 6.20 -1.58 14.20
CA SER A 209 5.99 -1.30 15.63
C SER A 209 7.29 -1.10 16.42
N SER A 210 8.47 -1.07 15.78
CA SER A 210 9.79 -1.00 16.44
C SER A 210 9.91 0.16 17.44
N LEU A 211 9.40 1.36 17.11
CA LEU A 211 9.40 2.49 18.04
C LEU A 211 8.57 2.19 19.30
N VAL A 212 7.35 1.67 19.13
CA VAL A 212 6.44 1.37 20.24
C VAL A 212 7.03 0.29 21.13
N LEU A 213 7.62 -0.75 20.55
CA LEU A 213 8.32 -1.81 21.29
C LEU A 213 9.53 -1.26 22.06
N GLY A 214 10.28 -0.33 21.48
CA GLY A 214 11.37 0.39 22.15
C GLY A 214 10.89 1.20 23.35
N LEU A 215 9.81 1.95 23.19
CA LEU A 215 9.18 2.72 24.29
C LEU A 215 8.66 1.79 25.38
N HIS A 216 8.03 0.67 25.02
CA HIS A 216 7.56 -0.33 25.96
C HIS A 216 8.71 -0.94 26.77
N ALA A 217 9.81 -1.31 26.10
CA ALA A 217 11.00 -1.84 26.77
C ALA A 217 11.65 -0.81 27.72
N ALA A 218 11.54 0.47 27.43
CA ALA A 218 12.01 1.57 28.27
C ALA A 218 11.04 1.94 29.41
N GLY A 219 9.87 1.31 29.50
CA GLY A 219 8.83 1.66 30.48
C GLY A 219 8.09 2.97 30.17
N LEU A 220 8.21 3.47 28.94
CA LEU A 220 7.59 4.71 28.46
C LEU A 220 6.31 4.47 27.67
N TRP A 221 5.89 3.22 27.52
CA TRP A 221 4.65 2.78 26.89
C TRP A 221 3.93 1.78 27.76
N SER A 222 2.64 2.00 27.93
CA SER A 222 1.73 1.12 28.68
C SER A 222 0.79 0.40 27.69
N ASP A 223 0.47 -0.87 27.97
CA ASP A 223 -0.56 -1.60 27.22
C ASP A 223 -1.99 -1.09 27.46
N ARG A 224 -2.16 -0.07 28.28
CA ARG A 224 -3.43 0.64 28.42
C ARG A 224 -3.58 1.63 27.28
N ARG A 225 -4.27 1.22 26.22
CA ARG A 225 -4.54 2.04 25.03
C ARG A 225 -5.14 3.39 25.41
N GLY A 226 -4.74 4.46 24.70
CA GLY A 226 -5.21 5.83 24.90
C GLY A 226 -4.67 6.48 26.17
N THR A 227 -3.55 6.01 26.71
CA THR A 227 -2.87 6.57 27.88
C THR A 227 -1.41 6.95 27.60
N ASN A 228 -0.94 6.76 26.39
CA ASN A 228 0.42 7.01 25.97
C ASN A 228 0.54 8.29 25.16
N LEU A 229 1.77 8.68 24.81
CA LEU A 229 2.05 9.92 24.09
C LEU A 229 1.42 9.95 22.69
N LEU A 230 1.49 8.83 21.93
CA LEU A 230 1.15 8.77 20.51
C LEU A 230 -0.18 8.06 20.22
N ASP A 231 -0.91 7.63 21.24
CA ASP A 231 -2.14 6.86 21.10
C ASP A 231 -3.39 7.60 21.59
N THR A 232 -3.38 8.95 21.52
CA THR A 232 -4.41 9.84 22.04
C THR A 232 -4.44 10.01 23.57
N GLY A 233 -3.47 9.45 24.31
CA GLY A 233 -3.34 9.68 25.75
C GLY A 233 -2.96 11.12 26.07
N ALA A 234 -1.95 11.66 25.38
CA ALA A 234 -1.57 13.05 25.51
C ALA A 234 -2.55 13.99 24.81
N PRO A 235 -3.09 15.02 25.50
CA PRO A 235 -4.04 15.96 24.90
C PRO A 235 -3.46 16.77 23.74
N PHE A 236 -2.18 16.96 23.69
CA PHE A 236 -1.48 17.65 22.61
C PHE A 236 -1.05 16.72 21.47
N TYR A 237 -1.56 15.48 21.45
CA TYR A 237 -1.44 14.53 20.35
C TYR A 237 -2.76 13.76 20.17
N ASP A 238 -3.76 14.46 19.64
CA ASP A 238 -5.13 13.95 19.56
C ASP A 238 -5.91 14.63 18.43
N VAL A 239 -7.17 14.25 18.25
CA VAL A 239 -8.12 14.91 17.36
C VAL A 239 -9.23 15.58 18.16
N TYR A 240 -9.64 16.79 17.72
CA TYR A 240 -10.65 17.60 18.39
C TYR A 240 -11.77 18.00 17.45
N GLU A 241 -13.00 17.92 17.96
CA GLU A 241 -14.21 18.32 17.25
C GLU A 241 -14.34 19.85 17.21
N THR A 242 -14.77 20.37 16.08
CA THR A 242 -15.03 21.79 15.84
C THR A 242 -16.51 22.11 15.95
N SER A 243 -16.90 23.40 15.94
CA SER A 243 -18.29 23.85 16.13
C SER A 243 -19.26 23.34 15.05
N ASP A 244 -18.77 23.00 13.88
CA ASP A 244 -19.50 22.49 12.72
C ASP A 244 -19.51 20.95 12.62
N GLY A 245 -18.98 20.24 13.63
CA GLY A 245 -18.86 18.78 13.65
C GLY A 245 -17.69 18.24 12.81
N GLY A 246 -16.83 19.11 12.27
CA GLY A 246 -15.55 18.73 11.68
C GLY A 246 -14.53 18.34 12.74
N TRP A 247 -13.33 17.94 12.28
CA TRP A 247 -12.25 17.49 13.17
C TRP A 247 -10.93 18.11 12.78
N LEU A 248 -10.09 18.40 13.81
CA LEU A 248 -8.70 18.83 13.68
C LEU A 248 -7.79 17.79 14.31
N ALA A 249 -6.71 17.44 13.63
CA ALA A 249 -5.59 16.70 14.19
C ALA A 249 -4.60 17.69 14.81
N VAL A 250 -4.21 17.43 16.06
CA VAL A 250 -3.33 18.31 16.87
C VAL A 250 -2.14 17.47 17.31
N GLY A 251 -0.90 17.92 16.99
CA GLY A 251 0.29 17.13 17.23
C GLY A 251 1.58 17.88 17.58
N PRO A 252 1.58 19.03 18.32
CA PRO A 252 2.80 19.77 18.68
C PRO A 252 3.56 19.06 19.81
N LEU A 253 4.43 18.13 19.46
CA LEU A 253 5.23 17.38 20.44
C LEU A 253 6.36 18.21 21.03
N GLU A 254 7.05 18.98 20.20
CA GLU A 254 8.18 19.82 20.62
C GLU A 254 7.71 21.01 21.44
N PRO A 255 8.52 21.47 22.44
CA PRO A 255 8.16 22.61 23.29
C PRO A 255 7.84 23.89 22.52
N ALA A 256 8.61 24.19 21.45
CA ALA A 256 8.40 25.38 20.64
C ALA A 256 7.08 25.35 19.88
N PHE A 257 6.72 24.20 19.29
CA PHE A 257 5.47 24.03 18.54
C PHE A 257 4.25 24.06 19.48
N TYR A 258 4.38 23.48 20.67
CA TYR A 258 3.32 23.57 21.67
C TYR A 258 3.12 25.01 22.18
N ALA A 259 4.20 25.78 22.41
CA ALA A 259 4.10 27.17 22.77
C ALA A 259 3.42 28.00 21.66
N GLU A 260 3.72 27.72 20.39
CA GLU A 260 3.07 28.39 19.27
C GLU A 260 1.57 28.03 19.19
N LEU A 261 1.20 26.76 19.41
CA LEU A 261 -0.21 26.37 19.51
C LEU A 261 -0.92 27.19 20.59
N LEU A 262 -0.39 27.23 21.83
CA LEU A 262 -1.00 27.97 22.94
C LEU A 262 -1.13 29.44 22.63
N ARG A 263 -0.14 30.05 22.01
CA ARG A 263 -0.16 31.47 21.60
C ARG A 263 -1.29 31.74 20.59
N LEU A 264 -1.44 30.88 19.58
CA LEU A 264 -2.47 31.02 18.54
C LEU A 264 -3.89 30.75 19.07
N LEU A 265 -4.00 29.92 20.10
CA LEU A 265 -5.27 29.64 20.79
C LEU A 265 -5.58 30.66 21.92
N ASP A 266 -4.68 31.61 22.23
CA ASP A 266 -4.78 32.52 23.36
C ASP A 266 -4.85 31.81 24.73
N LEU A 267 -4.08 30.71 24.86
CA LEU A 267 -4.07 29.85 26.06
C LEU A 267 -2.76 29.85 26.82
N THR A 268 -1.81 30.72 26.48
CA THR A 268 -0.45 30.74 27.07
C THR A 268 -0.45 30.76 28.58
N ASP A 269 -1.32 31.59 29.19
CA ASP A 269 -1.36 31.78 30.64
C ASP A 269 -2.35 30.87 31.37
N THR A 270 -3.19 30.13 30.64
CA THR A 270 -4.31 29.33 31.21
C THR A 270 -4.14 27.84 31.05
N ALA A 271 -3.32 27.40 30.09
CA ALA A 271 -3.14 25.99 29.83
C ALA A 271 -2.45 25.25 30.98
N PRO A 272 -2.99 24.12 31.45
CA PRO A 272 -2.31 23.24 32.40
C PRO A 272 -0.95 22.76 31.87
N ASP A 273 -0.02 22.50 32.80
CA ASP A 273 1.30 21.96 32.46
C ASP A 273 1.13 20.58 31.75
N ARG A 274 1.60 20.50 30.51
CA ARG A 274 1.53 19.28 29.69
C ARG A 274 2.48 18.17 30.14
N LEU A 275 3.52 18.52 30.92
CA LEU A 275 4.49 17.55 31.44
C LEU A 275 3.97 16.78 32.66
N ASP A 276 2.87 17.24 33.24
CA ASP A 276 2.18 16.55 34.34
C ASP A 276 0.97 15.74 33.79
N PRO A 277 1.09 14.41 33.65
CA PRO A 277 -0.02 13.59 33.14
C PRO A 277 -1.30 13.66 34.01
N SER A 278 -1.19 14.01 35.30
CA SER A 278 -2.37 14.20 36.16
C SER A 278 -3.25 15.38 35.72
N ARG A 279 -2.68 16.32 34.98
CA ARG A 279 -3.35 17.50 34.41
C ARG A 279 -3.90 17.30 33.02
N TRP A 280 -3.59 16.19 32.37
CA TRP A 280 -4.06 15.89 31.00
C TRP A 280 -5.59 15.92 30.85
N PRO A 281 -6.41 15.43 31.79
CA PRO A 281 -7.86 15.58 31.67
C PRO A 281 -8.33 17.04 31.58
N ALA A 282 -7.76 17.92 32.40
CA ALA A 282 -8.09 19.35 32.38
C ALA A 282 -7.60 20.03 31.09
N LEU A 283 -6.39 19.71 30.62
CA LEU A 283 -5.87 20.22 29.36
C LEU A 283 -6.72 19.73 28.17
N ARG A 284 -7.14 18.48 28.17
CA ARG A 284 -8.01 17.93 27.12
C ARG A 284 -9.35 18.67 27.05
N SER A 285 -9.97 18.93 28.21
CA SER A 285 -11.22 19.69 28.26
C SER A 285 -11.04 21.10 27.73
N LEU A 286 -9.96 21.80 28.17
CA LEU A 286 -9.66 23.14 27.71
C LEU A 286 -9.48 23.21 26.17
N LEU A 287 -8.69 22.32 25.60
CA LEU A 287 -8.50 22.24 24.14
C LEU A 287 -9.80 21.90 23.41
N ALA A 288 -10.56 20.93 23.91
CA ALA A 288 -11.84 20.57 23.33
C ALA A 288 -12.83 21.72 23.33
N ASP A 289 -12.95 22.44 24.44
CA ASP A 289 -13.86 23.60 24.55
C ASP A 289 -13.39 24.75 23.63
N THR A 290 -12.06 24.95 23.52
CA THR A 290 -11.49 25.96 22.62
C THR A 290 -11.78 25.62 21.15
N PHE A 291 -11.52 24.39 20.71
CA PHE A 291 -11.73 24.02 19.30
C PHE A 291 -13.21 24.02 18.89
N ARG A 292 -14.13 23.84 19.82
CA ARG A 292 -15.58 24.00 19.58
C ARG A 292 -16.04 25.44 19.37
N THR A 293 -15.20 26.44 19.57
CA THR A 293 -15.61 27.84 19.40
C THR A 293 -15.65 28.32 17.95
N ARG A 294 -15.03 27.57 17.02
CA ARG A 294 -14.97 27.92 15.59
C ARG A 294 -15.20 26.70 14.73
N THR A 295 -15.49 26.93 13.47
CA THR A 295 -15.58 25.86 12.44
C THR A 295 -14.19 25.31 12.10
N ARG A 296 -14.16 24.13 11.48
CA ARG A 296 -12.90 23.51 10.97
C ARG A 296 -12.16 24.44 10.02
N ASP A 297 -12.88 25.10 9.11
CA ASP A 297 -12.28 25.98 8.11
C ASP A 297 -11.72 27.26 8.75
N GLU A 298 -12.40 27.85 9.74
CA GLU A 298 -11.89 29.01 10.47
C GLU A 298 -10.61 28.67 11.25
N TRP A 299 -10.55 27.50 11.90
CA TRP A 299 -9.34 27.02 12.55
C TRP A 299 -8.22 26.71 11.55
N THR A 300 -8.55 26.08 10.44
CA THR A 300 -7.58 25.79 9.37
C THR A 300 -6.95 27.09 8.87
N ALA A 301 -7.75 28.11 8.59
CA ALA A 301 -7.25 29.41 8.14
C ALA A 301 -6.32 30.11 9.17
N LEU A 302 -6.51 29.85 10.46
CA LEU A 302 -5.66 30.41 11.51
C LEU A 302 -4.36 29.61 11.73
N LEU A 303 -4.43 28.28 11.64
CA LEU A 303 -3.38 27.38 12.15
C LEU A 303 -2.54 26.74 11.04
N GLU A 304 -3.10 26.56 9.84
CA GLU A 304 -2.37 25.96 8.73
C GLU A 304 -1.21 26.85 8.27
N GLY A 305 -0.07 26.23 8.00
CA GLY A 305 1.15 26.97 7.61
C GLY A 305 1.92 27.59 8.76
N THR A 306 1.48 27.37 10.03
CA THR A 306 2.20 27.75 11.24
C THR A 306 2.91 26.53 11.86
N ASP A 307 3.74 26.76 12.87
CA ASP A 307 4.40 25.70 13.62
C ASP A 307 3.51 25.08 14.74
N ALA A 308 2.21 25.38 14.76
CA ALA A 308 1.27 24.81 15.73
C ALA A 308 0.99 23.32 15.55
N CYS A 309 1.44 22.70 14.47
CA CYS A 309 1.24 21.27 14.14
C CYS A 309 -0.23 20.86 14.17
N VAL A 310 -1.10 21.65 13.55
CA VAL A 310 -2.55 21.38 13.43
C VAL A 310 -2.93 21.24 11.96
N ALA A 311 -3.76 20.25 11.65
CA ALA A 311 -4.28 20.03 10.31
C ALA A 311 -5.77 19.63 10.34
N PRO A 312 -6.57 19.99 9.31
CA PRO A 312 -7.94 19.50 9.20
C PRO A 312 -7.96 18.00 8.92
N VAL A 313 -8.87 17.28 9.56
CA VAL A 313 -9.16 15.89 9.20
C VAL A 313 -10.14 15.92 8.03
N LEU A 314 -9.69 15.45 6.87
CA LEU A 314 -10.44 15.48 5.62
C LEU A 314 -10.94 14.09 5.25
N SER A 315 -12.11 14.02 4.65
CA SER A 315 -12.60 12.82 3.97
C SER A 315 -11.86 12.58 2.65
N TYR A 316 -12.00 11.39 2.07
CA TYR A 316 -11.45 11.08 0.74
C TYR A 316 -12.02 11.95 -0.38
N SER A 317 -13.23 12.47 -0.23
CA SER A 317 -13.84 13.40 -1.18
C SER A 317 -13.31 14.83 -1.04
N GLU A 318 -12.86 15.25 0.13
CA GLU A 318 -12.33 16.57 0.40
C GLU A 318 -10.83 16.67 0.11
N ALA A 319 -10.08 15.62 0.43
CA ALA A 319 -8.62 15.62 0.35
C ALA A 319 -8.04 16.06 -1.02
N PRO A 320 -8.61 15.70 -2.20
CA PRO A 320 -8.13 16.18 -3.48
C PRO A 320 -8.21 17.69 -3.67
N GLY A 321 -9.16 18.35 -3.00
CA GLY A 321 -9.37 19.81 -3.02
C GLY A 321 -8.47 20.60 -2.06
N HIS A 322 -7.73 19.94 -1.18
CA HIS A 322 -6.85 20.62 -0.23
C HIS A 322 -5.73 21.36 -0.96
N PRO A 323 -5.50 22.68 -0.70
CA PRO A 323 -4.59 23.50 -1.49
C PRO A 323 -3.18 22.93 -1.63
N HIS A 324 -2.61 22.41 -0.55
CA HIS A 324 -1.28 21.80 -0.56
C HIS A 324 -1.25 20.52 -1.42
N LEU A 325 -2.25 19.65 -1.29
CA LEU A 325 -2.32 18.39 -2.04
C LEU A 325 -2.59 18.65 -3.53
N ALA A 326 -3.44 19.63 -3.84
CA ALA A 326 -3.70 20.08 -5.20
C ALA A 326 -2.44 20.69 -5.87
N ALA A 327 -1.75 21.59 -5.17
CA ALA A 327 -0.50 22.19 -5.66
C ALA A 327 0.61 21.15 -5.88
N ARG A 328 0.65 20.10 -5.05
CA ARG A 328 1.56 18.97 -5.25
C ARG A 328 1.10 18.00 -6.32
N GLY A 329 -0.15 18.05 -6.78
CA GLY A 329 -0.75 17.03 -7.64
C GLY A 329 -0.67 15.64 -6.95
N THR A 330 -1.04 15.58 -5.67
CA THR A 330 -1.05 14.33 -4.90
C THR A 330 -2.17 13.41 -5.37
N TYR A 331 -3.29 14.01 -5.77
CA TYR A 331 -4.39 13.36 -6.45
C TYR A 331 -4.49 13.88 -7.87
N VAL A 332 -4.85 13.01 -8.79
CA VAL A 332 -5.06 13.34 -10.20
C VAL A 332 -6.32 12.66 -10.70
N GLU A 333 -7.01 13.29 -11.63
CA GLU A 333 -8.05 12.63 -12.39
C GLU A 333 -7.42 11.91 -13.59
N HIS A 334 -7.66 10.61 -13.71
CA HIS A 334 -7.15 9.79 -14.80
C HIS A 334 -8.24 8.84 -15.27
N HIS A 335 -8.63 8.92 -16.54
CA HIS A 335 -9.76 8.17 -17.12
C HIS A 335 -11.06 8.28 -16.32
N GLY A 336 -11.38 9.49 -15.84
CA GLY A 336 -12.62 9.78 -15.11
C GLY A 336 -12.63 9.32 -13.65
N VAL A 337 -11.49 8.87 -13.12
CA VAL A 337 -11.35 8.46 -11.70
C VAL A 337 -10.30 9.34 -11.02
N VAL A 338 -10.68 10.00 -9.92
CA VAL A 338 -9.74 10.69 -9.04
C VAL A 338 -8.98 9.65 -8.23
N GLN A 339 -7.66 9.66 -8.32
CA GLN A 339 -6.80 8.66 -7.71
C GLN A 339 -5.47 9.26 -7.28
N PRO A 340 -4.72 8.58 -6.36
CA PRO A 340 -3.38 9.03 -6.00
C PRO A 340 -2.43 8.99 -7.20
N ALA A 341 -1.65 10.06 -7.38
CA ALA A 341 -0.53 10.06 -8.30
C ALA A 341 0.56 9.07 -7.83
N PRO A 342 1.43 8.58 -8.74
CA PRO A 342 2.56 7.75 -8.34
C PRO A 342 3.44 8.41 -7.28
N ALA A 343 3.89 7.60 -6.32
CA ALA A 343 4.80 7.98 -5.25
C ALA A 343 5.84 6.86 -5.03
N PRO A 344 7.09 7.23 -4.61
CA PRO A 344 7.62 8.59 -4.40
C PRO A 344 7.92 9.32 -5.71
N ARG A 345 8.27 10.62 -5.62
CA ARG A 345 8.66 11.45 -6.78
C ARG A 345 10.16 11.44 -6.96
N PHE A 346 10.59 11.31 -8.19
CA PHE A 346 12.01 11.28 -8.56
C PHE A 346 12.38 12.55 -9.35
N SER A 347 13.53 13.14 -9.04
CA SER A 347 13.99 14.38 -9.69
C SER A 347 14.47 14.19 -11.13
N ARG A 348 14.93 13.00 -11.50
CA ARG A 348 15.53 12.69 -12.79
C ARG A 348 14.75 11.66 -13.61
N THR A 349 14.14 10.69 -12.96
CA THR A 349 13.35 9.61 -13.57
C THR A 349 11.90 9.73 -13.10
N PRO A 350 11.11 10.70 -13.62
CA PRO A 350 9.75 10.93 -13.15
C PRO A 350 8.87 9.68 -13.39
N THR A 351 8.04 9.40 -12.43
CA THR A 351 7.02 8.36 -12.53
C THR A 351 5.77 8.91 -13.20
N VAL A 352 5.08 8.09 -13.98
CA VAL A 352 3.86 8.45 -14.69
C VAL A 352 2.80 7.40 -14.44
N LEU A 353 1.53 7.80 -14.28
CA LEU A 353 0.42 6.87 -14.27
C LEU A 353 0.39 6.08 -15.59
N GLY A 354 0.40 4.76 -15.46
CA GLY A 354 0.26 3.85 -16.58
C GLY A 354 -1.18 3.78 -17.12
N THR A 355 -1.47 2.74 -17.88
CA THR A 355 -2.81 2.46 -18.43
C THR A 355 -3.86 2.32 -17.33
N PRO A 356 -5.14 2.62 -17.62
CA PRO A 356 -6.22 2.32 -16.67
C PRO A 356 -6.28 0.81 -16.37
N PRO A 357 -6.95 0.42 -15.27
CA PRO A 357 -7.15 -0.98 -14.95
C PRO A 357 -7.81 -1.76 -16.10
N SER A 358 -7.23 -2.87 -16.52
CA SER A 358 -7.77 -3.77 -17.53
C SER A 358 -8.65 -4.85 -16.90
N ALA A 359 -9.72 -5.26 -17.60
CA ALA A 359 -10.48 -6.43 -17.22
C ALA A 359 -9.62 -7.72 -17.34
N PRO A 360 -9.92 -8.78 -16.57
CA PRO A 360 -9.19 -10.04 -16.69
C PRO A 360 -9.10 -10.56 -18.13
N GLY A 361 -7.88 -10.80 -18.61
CA GLY A 361 -7.62 -11.32 -19.94
C GLY A 361 -7.83 -10.34 -21.10
N ALA A 362 -8.18 -9.08 -20.84
CA ALA A 362 -8.48 -8.11 -21.89
C ALA A 362 -7.30 -7.89 -22.84
N ASP A 363 -6.08 -8.04 -22.35
CA ASP A 363 -4.86 -7.75 -23.10
C ASP A 363 -4.12 -9.03 -23.55
N THR A 364 -4.73 -10.22 -23.39
CA THR A 364 -4.06 -11.52 -23.56
C THR A 364 -3.25 -11.59 -24.84
N ARG A 365 -3.84 -11.29 -25.98
CA ARG A 365 -3.17 -11.38 -27.29
C ARG A 365 -2.01 -10.41 -27.41
N ALA A 366 -2.29 -9.15 -27.14
CA ALA A 366 -1.32 -8.08 -27.33
C ALA A 366 -0.15 -8.20 -26.34
N ALA A 367 -0.43 -8.48 -25.08
CA ALA A 367 0.59 -8.54 -24.03
C ALA A 367 1.48 -9.79 -24.17
N LEU A 368 0.92 -10.96 -24.46
CA LEU A 368 1.72 -12.16 -24.70
C LEU A 368 2.65 -11.96 -25.91
N SER A 369 2.15 -11.41 -27.03
CA SER A 369 2.99 -11.12 -28.21
C SER A 369 4.08 -10.09 -27.89
N ALA A 370 3.78 -9.02 -27.14
CA ALA A 370 4.76 -8.01 -26.71
C ALA A 370 5.85 -8.60 -25.81
N TRP A 371 5.52 -9.64 -25.04
CA TRP A 371 6.47 -10.39 -24.21
C TRP A 371 7.19 -11.50 -24.97
N GLY A 372 6.99 -11.61 -26.30
CA GLY A 372 7.69 -12.56 -27.17
C GLY A 372 7.19 -13.99 -27.01
N ILE A 373 5.90 -14.15 -26.71
CA ILE A 373 5.23 -15.45 -26.75
C ILE A 373 4.66 -15.64 -28.16
N ASP A 374 5.15 -16.68 -28.83
CA ASP A 374 4.69 -17.08 -30.15
C ASP A 374 3.38 -17.88 -30.08
N ASP A 375 2.70 -18.00 -31.21
CA ASP A 375 1.50 -18.85 -31.38
C ASP A 375 0.36 -18.59 -30.38
N VAL A 376 0.11 -17.32 -30.05
CA VAL A 376 -0.98 -16.94 -29.13
C VAL A 376 -2.34 -17.45 -29.63
N ASP A 377 -2.53 -17.56 -30.96
CA ASP A 377 -3.73 -18.13 -31.55
C ASP A 377 -3.92 -19.61 -31.22
N ALA A 378 -2.85 -20.37 -31.18
CA ALA A 378 -2.90 -21.78 -30.75
C ALA A 378 -3.29 -21.91 -29.28
N LEU A 379 -2.75 -21.03 -28.40
CA LEU A 379 -3.11 -21.01 -26.98
C LEU A 379 -4.59 -20.68 -26.76
N LEU A 380 -5.13 -19.73 -27.53
CA LEU A 380 -6.56 -19.40 -27.48
C LEU A 380 -7.44 -20.53 -27.99
N THR A 381 -7.01 -21.20 -29.08
CA THR A 381 -7.74 -22.32 -29.69
C THR A 381 -7.77 -23.57 -28.80
N SER A 382 -6.67 -23.87 -28.11
CA SER A 382 -6.56 -24.98 -27.18
C SER A 382 -7.27 -24.75 -25.84
N GLY A 383 -7.66 -23.53 -25.55
CA GLY A 383 -8.20 -23.14 -24.23
C GLY A 383 -7.15 -22.93 -23.15
N ALA A 384 -5.85 -22.98 -23.47
CA ALA A 384 -4.75 -22.67 -22.56
C ALA A 384 -4.72 -21.20 -22.16
N ALA A 385 -5.17 -20.32 -23.05
CA ALA A 385 -5.40 -18.90 -22.81
C ALA A 385 -6.84 -18.53 -23.15
N SER A 386 -7.33 -17.43 -22.56
CA SER A 386 -8.59 -16.83 -22.96
C SER A 386 -8.43 -15.32 -23.19
N ALA A 387 -9.20 -14.80 -24.12
CA ALA A 387 -9.36 -13.39 -24.38
C ALA A 387 -10.87 -13.07 -24.40
N PRO A 388 -11.30 -11.84 -24.12
CA PRO A 388 -12.68 -11.45 -24.38
C PRO A 388 -13.03 -11.79 -25.84
N SER A 389 -14.22 -12.32 -26.05
CA SER A 389 -14.74 -12.47 -27.43
C SER A 389 -14.74 -11.08 -28.05
N ASP A 390 -14.18 -10.94 -29.26
CA ASP A 390 -14.39 -9.74 -30.08
C ASP A 390 -15.91 -9.58 -30.23
N GLY A 391 -16.51 -8.79 -29.32
CA GLY A 391 -17.92 -8.45 -29.37
C GLY A 391 -18.20 -7.65 -30.64
N PRO A 392 -19.42 -7.76 -31.18
CA PRO A 392 -19.79 -7.04 -32.39
C PRO A 392 -19.71 -5.53 -32.23
#